data_c5104d70266b8fdb8bc95599b670f15b
#
_entry.id   c5104d70266b8fdb8bc95599b670f15b
#
_cell.length_a   1.000
_cell.length_b   1.000
_cell.length_c   1.000
_cell.angle_alpha   90.00
_cell.angle_beta   90.00
_cell.angle_gamma   90.00
#
_symmetry.space_group_name_H-M   'P 1'
#
loop_
_entity.id
_entity.type
_entity.pdbx_description
1 polymer ?
#
loop_
_entity_poly.entity_id
_entity_poly.type
_entity_poly.pdbx_seq_one_letter_code
_entity_poly.pdbx_strand_id
1 'polypeptide(L)'
;MLKASFAWHSPRAALEKVPAKVSVSAVVHAARPVALERPAFLQKTGMTGAERGTAIHAFMQSVPFDGPAPDLDAEVKRQTDLQLLDAALADKLDLDAVRPFFESAVWRRIRHAKQILREEPFITALPAAEVTPAAQQGSAAEAEVLVQGIADLVLVFDEHAEILDYKTDRSRDAQYYIDEYAAQLRLYRRAFAQRLSVPVTKLTIYSFAIGDEIDVPLA
;
A
#
# COMPACT_ATOMS: atom_id res chain seq x y z
N MET A 1 -40.15 -31.94 23.19
CA MET A 1 -39.93 -31.03 22.02
C MET A 1 -38.97 -29.87 22.28
N LEU A 2 -38.80 -29.34 23.48
CA LEU A 2 -37.93 -28.21 23.81
C LEU A 2 -36.39 -28.52 23.70
N LYS A 3 -35.96 -29.77 23.91
CA LYS A 3 -34.53 -30.12 23.81
C LYS A 3 -33.97 -30.12 22.38
N ALA A 4 -34.77 -30.28 21.36
CA ALA A 4 -34.33 -30.27 19.96
C ALA A 4 -34.08 -28.85 19.42
N SER A 5 -34.69 -27.83 20.00
CA SER A 5 -34.51 -26.45 19.59
C SER A 5 -33.19 -25.84 20.09
N PHE A 6 -32.59 -26.38 21.16
CA PHE A 6 -31.30 -25.97 21.68
C PHE A 6 -30.11 -26.62 20.96
N ALA A 7 -30.33 -27.64 20.13
CA ALA A 7 -29.31 -28.31 19.33
C ALA A 7 -29.23 -27.79 17.87
N TRP A 8 -30.02 -26.76 17.54
CA TRP A 8 -29.95 -26.14 16.22
C TRP A 8 -28.64 -25.33 16.10
N HIS A 9 -27.80 -25.72 15.13
CA HIS A 9 -26.63 -24.95 14.72
C HIS A 9 -26.94 -24.30 13.39
N SER A 10 -26.61 -23.01 13.26
CA SER A 10 -26.75 -22.30 11.99
C SER A 10 -25.95 -23.04 10.91
N PRO A 11 -26.53 -23.36 9.75
CA PRO A 11 -25.74 -23.89 8.62
C PRO A 11 -24.66 -22.89 8.15
N ARG A 12 -24.73 -21.64 8.60
CA ARG A 12 -23.77 -20.58 8.34
C ARG A 12 -22.81 -20.32 9.51
N ALA A 13 -22.79 -21.14 10.55
CA ALA A 13 -21.91 -20.96 11.72
C ALA A 13 -20.43 -20.86 11.34
N ALA A 14 -20.02 -21.56 10.27
CA ALA A 14 -18.64 -21.46 9.74
C ALA A 14 -18.34 -20.08 9.16
N LEU A 15 -19.35 -19.35 8.68
CA LEU A 15 -19.19 -18.00 8.10
C LEU A 15 -19.12 -16.89 9.17
N GLU A 16 -19.56 -17.15 10.40
CA GLU A 16 -19.57 -16.15 11.49
C GLU A 16 -18.15 -15.66 11.84
N LYS A 17 -17.14 -16.48 11.56
CA LYS A 17 -15.71 -16.16 11.79
C LYS A 17 -15.01 -15.55 10.57
N VAL A 18 -15.70 -15.48 9.43
CA VAL A 18 -15.14 -14.92 8.19
C VAL A 18 -15.49 -13.43 8.15
N PRO A 19 -14.49 -12.54 8.11
CA PRO A 19 -14.77 -11.12 7.99
C PRO A 19 -15.39 -10.81 6.62
N ALA A 20 -16.39 -9.95 6.58
CA ALA A 20 -16.99 -9.51 5.31
C ALA A 20 -16.06 -8.60 4.50
N LYS A 21 -15.19 -7.84 5.20
CA LYS A 21 -14.26 -6.88 4.61
C LYS A 21 -12.99 -6.75 5.45
N VAL A 22 -11.85 -6.66 4.77
CA VAL A 22 -10.52 -6.47 5.40
C VAL A 22 -9.67 -5.48 4.59
N SER A 23 -8.62 -4.94 5.21
CA SER A 23 -7.59 -4.18 4.49
C SER A 23 -6.53 -5.11 3.89
N VAL A 24 -5.82 -4.65 2.86
CA VAL A 24 -4.65 -5.36 2.32
C VAL A 24 -3.63 -5.64 3.41
N SER A 25 -3.34 -4.66 4.27
CA SER A 25 -2.40 -4.83 5.39
C SER A 25 -2.83 -5.97 6.32
N ALA A 26 -4.13 -6.09 6.62
CA ALA A 26 -4.63 -7.18 7.47
C ALA A 26 -4.43 -8.55 6.81
N VAL A 27 -4.62 -8.67 5.48
CA VAL A 27 -4.37 -9.92 4.73
C VAL A 27 -2.89 -10.31 4.78
N VAL A 28 -2.01 -9.35 4.49
CA VAL A 28 -0.55 -9.58 4.44
C VAL A 28 0.00 -9.93 5.83
N HIS A 29 -0.45 -9.23 6.88
CA HIS A 29 0.01 -9.50 8.24
C HIS A 29 -0.60 -10.76 8.85
N ALA A 30 -1.81 -11.17 8.47
CA ALA A 30 -2.40 -12.44 8.94
C ALA A 30 -1.59 -13.67 8.52
N ALA A 31 -0.82 -13.56 7.45
CA ALA A 31 0.07 -14.62 6.96
C ALA A 31 1.43 -14.66 7.68
N ARG A 32 1.71 -13.70 8.59
CA ARG A 32 2.99 -13.59 9.28
C ARG A 32 2.87 -13.91 10.77
N PRO A 33 3.89 -14.56 11.38
CA PRO A 33 3.93 -14.66 12.83
C PRO A 33 4.02 -13.24 13.42
N VAL A 34 3.17 -12.98 14.43
CA VAL A 34 3.13 -11.70 15.16
C VAL A 34 4.51 -11.43 15.76
N ALA A 35 5.27 -10.53 15.16
CA ALA A 35 6.44 -9.96 15.80
C ALA A 35 5.92 -9.10 16.98
N LEU A 36 6.33 -9.43 18.21
CA LEU A 36 6.00 -8.64 19.38
C LEU A 36 6.49 -7.20 19.16
N GLU A 37 5.56 -6.28 18.97
CA GLU A 37 5.87 -4.85 18.92
C GLU A 37 6.60 -4.45 20.22
N ARG A 38 7.71 -3.72 20.05
CA ARG A 38 8.42 -3.18 21.20
C ARG A 38 7.52 -2.21 21.96
N PRO A 39 7.41 -2.33 23.29
CA PRO A 39 6.58 -1.43 24.08
C PRO A 39 6.88 0.04 23.78
N ALA A 40 5.83 0.87 23.68
CA ALA A 40 5.93 2.29 23.28
C ALA A 40 6.89 3.13 24.14
N PHE A 41 7.14 2.73 25.40
CA PHE A 41 8.06 3.43 26.31
C PHE A 41 9.55 3.27 25.95
N LEU A 42 9.89 2.34 25.04
CA LEU A 42 11.25 2.17 24.51
C LEU A 42 11.48 2.98 23.20
N GLN A 43 10.47 3.69 22.72
CA GLN A 43 10.63 4.58 21.57
C GLN A 43 11.41 5.81 22.01
N LYS A 44 12.58 6.02 21.40
CA LYS A 44 13.43 7.17 21.66
C LYS A 44 12.68 8.45 21.34
N THR A 45 12.86 9.48 22.14
CA THR A 45 12.43 10.86 21.88
C THR A 45 12.99 11.33 20.56
N GLY A 46 12.13 11.42 19.52
CA GLY A 46 12.48 11.84 18.15
C GLY A 46 11.35 11.45 17.20
N MET A 47 11.37 12.02 16.00
CA MET A 47 10.40 11.73 14.95
C MET A 47 10.33 10.23 14.67
N THR A 48 9.13 9.65 14.78
CA THR A 48 8.93 8.22 14.51
C THR A 48 9.02 7.92 13.01
N GLY A 49 9.35 6.68 12.66
CA GLY A 49 9.34 6.26 11.25
C GLY A 49 7.97 6.46 10.60
N ALA A 50 6.89 6.23 11.35
CA ALA A 50 5.53 6.42 10.88
C ALA A 50 5.20 7.91 10.57
N GLU A 51 5.61 8.85 11.41
CA GLU A 51 5.39 10.28 11.17
C GLU A 51 6.14 10.77 9.92
N ARG A 52 7.38 10.35 9.73
CA ARG A 52 8.14 10.65 8.51
C ARG A 52 7.49 10.05 7.27
N GLY A 53 7.02 8.80 7.37
CA GLY A 53 6.28 8.15 6.29
C GLY A 53 5.04 8.96 5.90
N THR A 54 4.22 9.31 6.88
CA THR A 54 3.02 10.13 6.66
C THR A 54 3.34 11.47 5.99
N ALA A 55 4.42 12.15 6.40
CA ALA A 55 4.81 13.43 5.81
C ALA A 55 5.21 13.27 4.33
N ILE A 56 6.01 12.26 4.00
CA ILE A 56 6.45 12.01 2.62
C ILE A 56 5.25 11.62 1.74
N HIS A 57 4.37 10.71 2.17
CA HIS A 57 3.18 10.34 1.41
C HIS A 57 2.27 11.55 1.17
N ALA A 58 1.98 12.36 2.20
CA ALA A 58 1.18 13.56 2.07
C ALA A 58 1.78 14.57 1.07
N PHE A 59 3.09 14.78 1.11
CA PHE A 59 3.80 15.62 0.15
C PHE A 59 3.71 15.05 -1.27
N MET A 60 4.04 13.78 -1.46
CA MET A 60 4.03 13.11 -2.76
C MET A 60 2.64 13.05 -3.39
N GLN A 61 1.57 13.05 -2.60
CA GLN A 61 0.20 13.07 -3.07
C GLN A 61 -0.13 14.34 -3.88
N SER A 62 0.49 15.48 -3.53
CA SER A 62 0.12 16.79 -4.06
C SER A 62 1.19 17.45 -4.96
N VAL A 63 2.36 16.81 -5.13
CA VAL A 63 3.40 17.30 -6.03
C VAL A 63 2.92 17.25 -7.49
N PRO A 64 3.09 18.31 -8.31
CA PRO A 64 2.79 18.26 -9.73
C PRO A 64 3.70 17.27 -10.47
N PHE A 65 3.11 16.42 -11.30
CA PHE A 65 3.84 15.43 -12.13
C PHE A 65 3.86 15.79 -13.62
N ASP A 66 3.24 16.88 -14.00
CA ASP A 66 3.07 17.36 -15.38
C ASP A 66 4.18 18.33 -15.86
N GLY A 67 5.14 18.64 -14.96
CA GLY A 67 6.22 19.60 -15.19
C GLY A 67 7.63 19.05 -15.00
N PRO A 68 8.64 19.92 -14.96
CA PRO A 68 9.99 19.57 -14.54
C PRO A 68 10.01 19.19 -13.05
N ALA A 69 11.15 18.65 -12.59
CA ALA A 69 11.36 18.43 -11.15
C ALA A 69 11.16 19.75 -10.38
N PRO A 70 10.33 19.76 -9.32
CA PRO A 70 10.03 20.98 -8.59
C PRO A 70 11.23 21.46 -7.75
N ASP A 71 11.28 22.74 -7.49
CA ASP A 71 12.02 23.26 -6.35
C ASP A 71 11.28 22.79 -5.09
N LEU A 72 11.91 21.93 -4.29
CA LEU A 72 11.25 21.26 -3.18
C LEU A 72 10.83 22.21 -2.06
N ASP A 73 11.64 23.23 -1.77
CA ASP A 73 11.32 24.21 -0.73
C ASP A 73 10.14 25.09 -1.17
N ALA A 74 10.13 25.53 -2.42
CA ALA A 74 9.02 26.27 -2.99
C ALA A 74 7.75 25.42 -3.06
N GLU A 75 7.87 24.12 -3.35
CA GLU A 75 6.74 23.21 -3.42
C GLU A 75 6.13 22.92 -2.05
N VAL A 76 6.95 22.71 -1.00
CA VAL A 76 6.47 22.59 0.39
C VAL A 76 5.68 23.84 0.78
N LYS A 77 6.25 25.03 0.49
CA LYS A 77 5.57 26.29 0.76
C LYS A 77 4.23 26.36 0.02
N ARG A 78 4.21 26.05 -1.27
CA ARG A 78 2.98 26.04 -2.09
C ARG A 78 1.91 25.12 -1.49
N GLN A 79 2.29 23.89 -1.14
CA GLN A 79 1.34 22.93 -0.57
C GLN A 79 0.81 23.37 0.80
N THR A 80 1.67 23.96 1.63
CA THR A 80 1.26 24.49 2.94
C THR A 80 0.33 25.69 2.79
N ASP A 81 0.66 26.64 1.91
CA ASP A 81 -0.16 27.82 1.63
C ASP A 81 -1.56 27.44 1.10
N LEU A 82 -1.64 26.35 0.30
CA LEU A 82 -2.89 25.82 -0.24
C LEU A 82 -3.60 24.83 0.71
N GLN A 83 -3.07 24.59 1.90
CA GLN A 83 -3.58 23.62 2.88
C GLN A 83 -3.66 22.16 2.35
N LEU A 84 -2.83 21.81 1.38
CA LEU A 84 -2.67 20.45 0.87
C LEU A 84 -1.72 19.63 1.73
N LEU A 85 -0.78 20.27 2.39
CA LEU A 85 0.15 19.69 3.36
C LEU A 85 0.00 20.42 4.69
N ASP A 86 -0.27 19.66 5.75
CA ASP A 86 -0.32 20.21 7.10
C ASP A 86 1.06 20.74 7.52
N ALA A 87 1.10 21.91 8.16
CA ALA A 87 2.36 22.56 8.57
C ALA A 87 3.18 21.68 9.52
N ALA A 88 2.53 20.93 10.41
CA ALA A 88 3.23 20.03 11.31
C ALA A 88 3.81 18.78 10.58
N LEU A 89 3.26 18.41 9.44
CA LEU A 89 3.85 17.39 8.56
C LEU A 89 4.97 17.99 7.71
N ALA A 90 4.81 19.24 7.24
CA ALA A 90 5.86 19.94 6.48
C ALA A 90 7.16 20.06 7.31
N ASP A 91 7.07 20.38 8.60
CA ASP A 91 8.22 20.44 9.51
C ASP A 91 8.93 19.06 9.71
N LYS A 92 8.24 17.96 9.40
CA LYS A 92 8.75 16.59 9.53
C LYS A 92 9.26 16.01 8.19
N LEU A 93 9.14 16.77 7.11
CA LEU A 93 9.49 16.31 5.78
C LEU A 93 11.01 16.30 5.58
N ASP A 94 11.54 15.13 5.23
CA ASP A 94 12.95 14.94 4.89
C ASP A 94 13.14 15.16 3.38
N LEU A 95 13.43 16.40 2.99
CA LEU A 95 13.60 16.78 1.59
C LEU A 95 14.82 16.14 0.94
N ASP A 96 15.88 15.84 1.71
CA ASP A 96 17.06 15.17 1.18
C ASP A 96 16.75 13.72 0.80
N ALA A 97 15.84 13.07 1.53
CA ALA A 97 15.36 11.74 1.16
C ALA A 97 14.42 11.77 -0.06
N VAL A 98 13.68 12.87 -0.25
CA VAL A 98 12.73 13.02 -1.38
C VAL A 98 13.43 13.41 -2.67
N ARG A 99 14.48 14.21 -2.61
CA ARG A 99 15.19 14.77 -3.78
C ARG A 99 15.58 13.73 -4.85
N PRO A 100 16.16 12.55 -4.49
CA PRO A 100 16.56 11.54 -5.47
C PRO A 100 15.39 11.00 -6.31
N PHE A 101 14.14 11.06 -5.80
CA PHE A 101 12.97 10.61 -6.55
C PHE A 101 12.81 11.38 -7.88
N PHE A 102 13.05 12.66 -7.89
CA PHE A 102 12.91 13.53 -9.07
C PHE A 102 14.05 13.39 -10.09
N GLU A 103 15.07 12.61 -9.76
CA GLU A 103 16.18 12.23 -10.66
C GLU A 103 16.09 10.77 -11.11
N SER A 104 15.19 10.00 -10.51
CA SER A 104 15.05 8.55 -10.68
C SER A 104 14.51 8.14 -12.06
N ALA A 105 14.62 6.84 -12.35
CA ALA A 105 13.97 6.26 -13.53
C ALA A 105 12.45 6.28 -13.40
N VAL A 106 11.91 6.17 -12.17
CA VAL A 106 10.46 6.32 -11.88
C VAL A 106 9.97 7.68 -12.35
N TRP A 107 10.66 8.77 -11.97
CA TRP A 107 10.28 10.12 -12.38
C TRP A 107 10.23 10.29 -13.90
N ARG A 108 11.21 9.71 -14.61
CA ARG A 108 11.21 9.73 -16.08
C ARG A 108 10.01 8.99 -16.67
N ARG A 109 9.61 7.84 -16.11
CA ARG A 109 8.45 7.06 -16.58
C ARG A 109 7.13 7.76 -16.28
N ILE A 110 6.97 8.42 -15.15
CA ILE A 110 5.79 9.21 -14.80
C ILE A 110 5.45 10.21 -15.92
N ARG A 111 6.44 10.87 -16.47
CA ARG A 111 6.27 11.88 -17.53
C ARG A 111 5.81 11.31 -18.89
N HIS A 112 5.89 10.01 -19.07
CA HIS A 112 5.44 9.30 -20.26
C HIS A 112 4.13 8.54 -20.05
N ALA A 113 3.62 8.51 -18.83
CA ALA A 113 2.35 7.86 -18.52
C ALA A 113 1.19 8.65 -19.15
N LYS A 114 0.24 7.92 -19.74
CA LYS A 114 -0.99 8.47 -20.30
C LYS A 114 -1.98 8.92 -19.23
N GLN A 115 -1.99 8.17 -18.12
CA GLN A 115 -2.77 8.48 -16.93
C GLN A 115 -1.96 8.16 -15.69
N ILE A 116 -2.07 9.02 -14.70
CA ILE A 116 -1.43 8.88 -13.39
C ILE A 116 -2.53 8.85 -12.35
N LEU A 117 -2.67 7.72 -11.64
CA LEU A 117 -3.59 7.58 -10.52
C LEU A 117 -2.77 7.63 -9.24
N ARG A 118 -3.16 8.49 -8.30
CA ARG A 118 -2.48 8.68 -7.02
C ARG A 118 -3.41 8.38 -5.88
N GLU A 119 -2.89 7.76 -4.83
CA GLU A 119 -3.70 7.37 -3.67
C GLU A 119 -5.01 6.72 -4.14
N GLU A 120 -4.88 5.83 -5.13
CA GLU A 120 -6.03 5.28 -5.83
C GLU A 120 -6.67 4.16 -5.02
N PRO A 121 -7.90 4.37 -4.50
CA PRO A 121 -8.58 3.37 -3.72
C PRO A 121 -9.09 2.23 -4.60
N PHE A 122 -9.06 1.02 -4.07
CA PHE A 122 -9.65 -0.13 -4.71
C PHE A 122 -10.35 -1.06 -3.72
N ILE A 123 -11.27 -1.85 -4.25
CA ILE A 123 -11.89 -2.99 -3.57
C ILE A 123 -11.87 -4.15 -4.55
N THR A 124 -11.44 -5.33 -4.08
CA THR A 124 -11.48 -6.58 -4.84
C THR A 124 -12.04 -7.69 -3.96
N ALA A 125 -12.66 -8.70 -4.56
CA ALA A 125 -13.11 -9.88 -3.85
C ALA A 125 -12.04 -10.97 -3.92
N LEU A 126 -11.75 -11.60 -2.78
CA LEU A 126 -10.87 -12.76 -2.69
C LEU A 126 -11.60 -13.92 -2.02
N PRO A 127 -11.30 -15.18 -2.39
CA PRO A 127 -11.76 -16.34 -1.62
C PRO A 127 -11.36 -16.23 -0.15
N ALA A 128 -12.29 -16.49 0.75
CA ALA A 128 -12.03 -16.37 2.19
C ALA A 128 -10.87 -17.26 2.64
N ALA A 129 -10.64 -18.39 1.98
CA ALA A 129 -9.51 -19.28 2.24
C ALA A 129 -8.13 -18.61 2.02
N GLU A 130 -8.04 -17.61 1.14
CA GLU A 130 -6.83 -16.83 0.90
C GLU A 130 -6.63 -15.72 1.92
N VAL A 131 -7.71 -15.31 2.61
CA VAL A 131 -7.73 -14.14 3.50
C VAL A 131 -7.60 -14.52 4.97
N THR A 132 -8.20 -15.65 5.37
CA THR A 132 -8.23 -16.06 6.78
C THR A 132 -8.08 -17.56 6.98
N PRO A 133 -7.23 -17.99 7.94
CA PRO A 133 -7.12 -19.41 8.30
C PRO A 133 -8.46 -20.03 8.75
N ALA A 134 -9.38 -19.21 9.29
CA ALA A 134 -10.69 -19.67 9.74
C ALA A 134 -11.58 -20.21 8.61
N ALA A 135 -11.25 -19.89 7.34
CA ALA A 135 -12.03 -20.26 6.16
C ALA A 135 -11.36 -21.34 5.29
N GLN A 136 -10.33 -22.03 5.78
CA GLN A 136 -9.59 -23.01 4.96
C GLN A 136 -10.36 -24.30 4.66
N GLN A 137 -11.50 -24.55 5.33
CA GLN A 137 -12.28 -25.79 5.16
C GLN A 137 -13.80 -25.51 5.07
N GLY A 138 -14.49 -26.39 4.36
CA GLY A 138 -15.96 -26.40 4.24
C GLY A 138 -16.51 -25.23 3.42
N SER A 139 -17.79 -24.93 3.61
CA SER A 139 -18.51 -23.87 2.88
C SER A 139 -17.96 -22.44 3.11
N ALA A 140 -17.17 -22.26 4.16
CA ALA A 140 -16.50 -20.99 4.42
C ALA A 140 -15.36 -20.69 3.41
N ALA A 141 -14.78 -21.71 2.81
CA ALA A 141 -13.68 -21.55 1.83
C ALA A 141 -14.18 -20.90 0.52
N GLU A 142 -15.44 -21.13 0.16
CA GLU A 142 -16.07 -20.60 -1.06
C GLU A 142 -16.64 -19.18 -0.86
N ALA A 143 -16.68 -18.69 0.38
CA ALA A 143 -17.14 -17.35 0.66
C ALA A 143 -16.14 -16.32 0.10
N GLU A 144 -16.65 -15.18 -0.34
CA GLU A 144 -15.83 -14.05 -0.78
C GLU A 144 -15.67 -13.04 0.36
N VAL A 145 -14.46 -12.53 0.49
CA VAL A 145 -14.11 -11.44 1.40
C VAL A 145 -13.71 -10.22 0.57
N LEU A 146 -14.29 -9.08 0.86
CA LEU A 146 -13.89 -7.83 0.22
C LEU A 146 -12.56 -7.35 0.82
N VAL A 147 -11.56 -7.20 -0.03
CA VAL A 147 -10.27 -6.65 0.33
C VAL A 147 -10.15 -5.24 -0.23
N GLN A 148 -9.92 -4.27 0.65
CA GLN A 148 -9.73 -2.88 0.27
C GLN A 148 -8.29 -2.43 0.49
N GLY A 149 -7.84 -1.53 -0.38
CA GLY A 149 -6.53 -0.89 -0.27
C GLY A 149 -6.50 0.45 -0.99
N ILE A 150 -5.36 1.11 -0.88
CA ILE A 150 -5.04 2.33 -1.61
C ILE A 150 -3.67 2.08 -2.23
N ALA A 151 -3.54 2.30 -3.53
CA ALA A 151 -2.25 2.25 -4.22
C ALA A 151 -1.68 3.67 -4.31
N ASP A 152 -0.45 3.87 -3.87
CA ASP A 152 0.19 5.18 -3.83
C ASP A 152 0.29 5.79 -5.23
N LEU A 153 0.69 4.97 -6.22
CA LEU A 153 0.84 5.42 -7.60
C LEU A 153 0.56 4.28 -8.58
N VAL A 154 -0.31 4.53 -9.55
CA VAL A 154 -0.51 3.66 -10.71
C VAL A 154 -0.28 4.47 -11.98
N LEU A 155 0.67 4.03 -12.79
CA LEU A 155 1.00 4.61 -14.08
C LEU A 155 0.36 3.78 -15.20
N VAL A 156 -0.48 4.40 -16.00
CA VAL A 156 -1.13 3.72 -17.13
C VAL A 156 -0.52 4.24 -18.42
N PHE A 157 -0.02 3.33 -19.24
CA PHE A 157 0.53 3.56 -20.58
C PHE A 157 -0.44 3.01 -21.64
N ASP A 158 -0.08 3.10 -22.92
CA ASP A 158 -0.95 2.61 -23.99
C ASP A 158 -1.16 1.09 -23.96
N GLU A 159 -0.14 0.31 -23.62
CA GLU A 159 -0.17 -1.15 -23.69
C GLU A 159 0.00 -1.84 -22.33
N HIS A 160 0.33 -1.11 -21.28
CA HIS A 160 0.57 -1.67 -19.94
C HIS A 160 0.31 -0.67 -18.82
N ALA A 161 0.34 -1.16 -17.60
CA ALA A 161 0.35 -0.34 -16.40
C ALA A 161 1.45 -0.79 -15.43
N GLU A 162 1.91 0.14 -14.60
CA GLU A 162 2.86 -0.09 -13.53
C GLU A 162 2.23 0.35 -12.19
N ILE A 163 2.52 -0.38 -11.12
CA ILE A 163 2.12 -0.01 -9.76
C ILE A 163 3.37 0.26 -8.96
N LEU A 164 3.37 1.38 -8.26
CA LEU A 164 4.46 1.79 -7.41
C LEU A 164 3.93 2.12 -6.01
N ASP A 165 4.68 1.71 -5.00
CA ASP A 165 4.39 1.91 -3.60
C ASP A 165 5.58 2.60 -2.93
N TYR A 166 5.32 3.66 -2.16
CA TYR A 166 6.34 4.45 -1.48
C TYR A 166 6.69 3.84 -0.14
N LYS A 167 7.96 3.66 0.15
CA LYS A 167 8.42 3.15 1.45
C LYS A 167 9.49 4.05 2.07
N THR A 168 9.31 4.32 3.36
CA THR A 168 10.15 5.21 4.16
C THR A 168 10.92 4.47 5.26
N ASP A 169 10.89 3.13 5.22
CA ASP A 169 11.69 2.29 6.11
C ASP A 169 13.18 2.62 5.99
N ARG A 170 13.91 2.44 7.09
CA ARG A 170 15.34 2.78 7.13
C ARG A 170 16.26 1.67 6.60
N SER A 171 15.71 0.56 6.13
CA SER A 171 16.51 -0.49 5.50
C SER A 171 17.18 0.04 4.24
N ARG A 172 18.39 -0.41 3.99
CA ARG A 172 19.12 -0.20 2.72
C ARG A 172 19.31 -1.50 1.96
N ASP A 173 18.63 -2.55 2.40
CA ASP A 173 18.65 -3.86 1.75
C ASP A 173 17.38 -3.99 0.88
N ALA A 174 17.57 -4.14 -0.43
CA ALA A 174 16.47 -4.32 -1.38
C ALA A 174 15.69 -5.60 -1.11
N GLN A 175 16.36 -6.68 -0.67
CA GLN A 175 15.69 -7.95 -0.37
C GLN A 175 14.72 -7.81 0.81
N TYR A 176 15.06 -7.01 1.82
CA TYR A 176 14.14 -6.68 2.91
C TYR A 176 12.80 -6.14 2.39
N TYR A 177 12.84 -5.20 1.43
CA TYR A 177 11.62 -4.61 0.88
C TYR A 177 10.80 -5.63 0.08
N ILE A 178 11.46 -6.50 -0.69
CA ILE A 178 10.77 -7.56 -1.43
C ILE A 178 10.08 -8.51 -0.46
N ASP A 179 10.78 -8.99 0.55
CA ASP A 179 10.25 -9.94 1.54
C ASP A 179 9.09 -9.32 2.33
N GLU A 180 9.19 -8.02 2.61
CA GLU A 180 8.20 -7.31 3.42
C GLU A 180 6.94 -6.94 2.64
N TYR A 181 7.09 -6.48 1.40
CA TYR A 181 6.01 -5.79 0.68
C TYR A 181 5.55 -6.45 -0.62
N ALA A 182 6.23 -7.48 -1.13
CA ALA A 182 5.84 -8.11 -2.40
C ALA A 182 4.41 -8.64 -2.38
N ALA A 183 3.97 -9.24 -1.28
CA ALA A 183 2.60 -9.74 -1.14
C ALA A 183 1.56 -8.62 -1.26
N GLN A 184 1.85 -7.44 -0.71
CA GLN A 184 1.01 -6.24 -0.83
C GLN A 184 0.86 -5.81 -2.29
N LEU A 185 1.97 -5.66 -3.01
CA LEU A 185 1.95 -5.20 -4.40
C LEU A 185 1.29 -6.22 -5.33
N ARG A 186 1.44 -7.51 -5.07
CA ARG A 186 0.75 -8.58 -5.83
C ARG A 186 -0.77 -8.53 -5.63
N LEU A 187 -1.25 -8.19 -4.44
CA LEU A 187 -2.67 -7.94 -4.20
C LEU A 187 -3.15 -6.69 -4.96
N TYR A 188 -2.36 -5.62 -4.98
CA TYR A 188 -2.66 -4.45 -5.80
C TYR A 188 -2.74 -4.82 -7.28
N ARG A 189 -1.75 -5.54 -7.81
CA ARG A 189 -1.79 -6.04 -9.19
C ARG A 189 -3.06 -6.81 -9.50
N ARG A 190 -3.47 -7.73 -8.62
CA ARG A 190 -4.70 -8.53 -8.81
C ARG A 190 -5.95 -7.65 -8.87
N ALA A 191 -6.04 -6.65 -8.01
CA ALA A 191 -7.17 -5.71 -7.99
C ALA A 191 -7.21 -4.84 -9.25
N PHE A 192 -6.08 -4.26 -9.63
CA PHE A 192 -6.00 -3.38 -10.81
C PHE A 192 -6.10 -4.13 -12.14
N ALA A 193 -5.67 -5.39 -12.21
CA ALA A 193 -5.87 -6.24 -13.40
C ALA A 193 -7.35 -6.48 -13.74
N GLN A 194 -8.25 -6.36 -12.77
CA GLN A 194 -9.70 -6.45 -13.00
C GLN A 194 -10.32 -5.11 -13.43
N ARG A 195 -9.63 -4.01 -13.21
CA ARG A 195 -10.15 -2.65 -13.38
C ARG A 195 -9.57 -1.93 -14.59
N LEU A 196 -8.30 -2.19 -14.89
CA LEU A 196 -7.62 -1.56 -16.03
C LEU A 196 -7.86 -2.35 -17.32
N SER A 197 -7.89 -1.63 -18.44
CA SER A 197 -7.99 -2.22 -19.77
C SER A 197 -6.67 -2.80 -20.31
N VAL A 198 -5.57 -2.53 -19.61
CA VAL A 198 -4.21 -2.97 -19.94
C VAL A 198 -3.62 -3.80 -18.81
N PRO A 199 -2.69 -4.74 -19.11
CA PRO A 199 -2.07 -5.56 -18.09
C PRO A 199 -1.13 -4.75 -17.19
N VAL A 200 -1.08 -5.10 -15.89
CA VAL A 200 -0.07 -4.59 -14.98
C VAL A 200 1.20 -5.45 -15.15
N THR A 201 2.25 -4.85 -15.70
CA THR A 201 3.49 -5.55 -16.08
C THR A 201 4.67 -5.25 -15.18
N LYS A 202 4.57 -4.22 -14.32
CA LYS A 202 5.65 -3.85 -13.39
C LYS A 202 5.07 -3.52 -12.02
N LEU A 203 5.74 -4.06 -10.98
CA LEU A 203 5.51 -3.72 -9.58
C LEU A 203 6.82 -3.15 -9.02
N THR A 204 6.74 -1.99 -8.41
CA THR A 204 7.92 -1.27 -7.94
C THR A 204 7.70 -0.76 -6.52
N ILE A 205 8.70 -0.90 -5.67
CA ILE A 205 8.81 -0.17 -4.42
C ILE A 205 9.81 0.95 -4.64
N TYR A 206 9.44 2.19 -4.33
CA TYR A 206 10.41 3.27 -4.23
C TYR A 206 10.80 3.46 -2.77
N SER A 207 12.04 3.18 -2.45
CA SER A 207 12.58 3.35 -1.10
C SER A 207 13.25 4.71 -0.96
N PHE A 208 12.67 5.59 -0.14
CA PHE A 208 13.28 6.88 0.18
C PHE A 208 14.55 6.77 1.02
N ALA A 209 14.82 5.63 1.65
CA ALA A 209 16.06 5.39 2.38
C ALA A 209 17.22 4.95 1.47
N ILE A 210 16.89 4.24 0.39
CA ILE A 210 17.85 3.84 -0.65
C ILE A 210 18.03 4.98 -1.65
N GLY A 211 16.95 5.72 -1.94
CA GLY A 211 16.87 6.75 -2.97
C GLY A 211 16.69 6.17 -4.38
N ASP A 212 16.15 4.94 -4.49
CA ASP A 212 15.99 4.24 -5.76
C ASP A 212 14.80 3.28 -5.76
N GLU A 213 14.48 2.76 -6.94
CA GLU A 213 13.43 1.78 -7.16
C GLU A 213 13.92 0.34 -6.94
N ILE A 214 13.01 -0.49 -6.46
CA ILE A 214 13.20 -1.92 -6.25
C ILE A 214 12.11 -2.65 -7.01
N ASP A 215 12.48 -3.42 -8.02
CA ASP A 215 11.54 -4.21 -8.79
C ASP A 215 11.05 -5.42 -7.99
N VAL A 216 9.73 -5.57 -7.90
CA VAL A 216 9.09 -6.69 -7.22
C VAL A 216 8.66 -7.73 -8.26
N PRO A 217 9.05 -9.01 -8.09
CA PRO A 217 8.62 -10.08 -8.98
C PRO A 217 7.09 -10.19 -9.04
N LEU A 218 6.56 -10.36 -10.26
CA LEU A 218 5.12 -10.48 -10.50
C LEU A 218 4.49 -11.76 -9.94
N ALA A 219 5.28 -12.81 -9.80
CA ALA A 219 4.89 -14.12 -9.28
C ALA A 219 5.42 -14.34 -7.87
#